data_0f58533a87198bc725342e7f77736a2b
#
_entry.id   0f58533a87198bc725342e7f77736a2b
#
_cell.length_a   1.000
_cell.length_b   1.000
_cell.length_c   1.000
_cell.angle_alpha   90.00
_cell.angle_beta   90.00
_cell.angle_gamma   90.00
#
_symmetry.space_group_name_H-M   'P 1'
#
loop_
_entity.id
_entity.type
_entity.pdbx_description
1 polymer ?
#
loop_
_entity_poly.entity_id
_entity_poly.type
_entity_poly.pdbx_seq_one_letter_code
_entity_poly.pdbx_strand_id
1 'polypeptide(L)'
;VLPNPNAPTSIGEDLPFVQALLEGSRDAVVIIDEAYADFGGVSAVPLLADYPNLLVCGTFSKSRSLAGLRLGFAIGSAELISVLEAVKNSYNSYTVDNLSLLCGAAAMDDEAYFAKTTAAVITTRERVRRALEQMGFSVLPSRTNFLFATKDGASMRELFLYLKQRHIYIRYFDLPRIDNYVRITIGTDAQMDAFLQGTEAFLRGE
;
A
#
# COMPACT_ATOMS: atom_id res chain seq x y z
N VAL A 1 3.73 15.77 -1.44
CA VAL A 1 3.09 14.51 -1.00
C VAL A 1 3.91 13.35 -1.52
N LEU A 2 4.30 12.43 -0.64
CA LEU A 2 5.05 11.22 -0.96
C LEU A 2 4.34 9.99 -0.38
N PRO A 3 3.82 9.07 -1.20
CA PRO A 3 3.38 7.75 -0.72
C PRO A 3 4.60 6.91 -0.34
N ASN A 4 4.68 6.47 0.93
CA ASN A 4 5.76 5.64 1.44
C ASN A 4 5.23 4.56 2.41
N PRO A 5 5.17 3.29 1.98
CA PRO A 5 5.55 2.73 0.68
C PRO A 5 4.69 3.19 -0.50
N ASN A 6 5.31 3.23 -1.69
CA ASN A 6 4.68 3.76 -2.90
C ASN A 6 3.69 2.77 -3.54
N ALA A 7 2.61 3.28 -4.10
CA ALA A 7 1.74 2.57 -5.03
C ALA A 7 1.78 3.26 -6.41
N PRO A 8 2.06 2.55 -7.53
CA PRO A 8 1.99 1.09 -7.68
C PRO A 8 3.31 0.33 -7.51
N THR A 9 4.46 0.99 -7.30
CA THR A 9 5.79 0.36 -7.36
C THR A 9 6.09 -0.58 -6.19
N SER A 10 5.36 -0.49 -5.08
CA SER A 10 5.58 -1.22 -3.82
C SER A 10 6.85 -0.85 -3.02
N ILE A 11 7.70 0.01 -3.57
CA ILE A 11 8.95 0.43 -2.96
C ILE A 11 8.67 1.30 -1.73
N GLY A 12 9.38 1.04 -0.65
CA GLY A 12 9.39 1.86 0.55
C GLY A 12 10.78 2.39 0.85
N GLU A 13 10.86 3.67 1.19
CA GLU A 13 12.07 4.35 1.60
C GLU A 13 12.21 4.35 3.12
N ASP A 14 13.44 4.45 3.60
CA ASP A 14 13.76 4.47 5.04
C ASP A 14 13.83 5.91 5.59
N LEU A 15 13.90 6.06 6.91
CA LEU A 15 13.91 7.37 7.59
C LEU A 15 14.97 8.35 7.09
N PRO A 16 16.22 7.96 6.78
CA PRO A 16 17.22 8.90 6.25
C PRO A 16 16.78 9.58 4.94
N PHE A 17 16.05 8.88 4.06
CA PHE A 17 15.49 9.46 2.85
C PHE A 17 14.41 10.50 3.19
N VAL A 18 13.50 10.16 4.10
CA VAL A 18 12.44 11.08 4.54
C VAL A 18 13.04 12.31 5.23
N GLN A 19 14.09 12.16 6.06
CA GLN A 19 14.81 13.26 6.67
C GLN A 19 15.42 14.20 5.63
N ALA A 20 16.13 13.66 4.64
CA ALA A 20 16.73 14.48 3.58
C ALA A 20 15.66 15.27 2.79
N LEU A 21 14.49 14.67 2.57
CA LEU A 21 13.35 15.35 1.95
C LEU A 21 12.83 16.51 2.82
N LEU A 22 12.68 16.28 4.13
CA LEU A 22 12.23 17.30 5.09
C LEU A 22 13.23 18.45 5.21
N GLU A 23 14.51 18.15 5.27
CA GLU A 23 15.60 19.15 5.33
C GLU A 23 15.64 20.01 4.06
N GLY A 24 15.40 19.41 2.89
CA GLY A 24 15.32 20.12 1.61
C GLY A 24 14.01 20.86 1.36
N SER A 25 13.00 20.73 2.26
CA SER A 25 11.65 21.26 2.05
C SER A 25 11.14 22.04 3.26
N ARG A 26 12.01 22.82 3.93
CA ARG A 26 11.66 23.51 5.20
C ARG A 26 10.53 24.52 5.09
N ASP A 27 10.35 25.10 3.92
CA ASP A 27 9.32 26.12 3.64
C ASP A 27 8.02 25.51 3.08
N ALA A 28 7.89 24.17 3.10
CA ALA A 28 6.73 23.47 2.59
C ALA A 28 6.25 22.40 3.57
N VAL A 29 4.95 22.13 3.58
CA VAL A 29 4.39 20.98 4.28
C VAL A 29 4.74 19.71 3.49
N VAL A 30 5.38 18.75 4.16
CA VAL A 30 5.69 17.44 3.61
C VAL A 30 4.68 16.43 4.13
N ILE A 31 3.90 15.85 3.23
CA ILE A 31 2.91 14.82 3.57
C ILE A 31 3.45 13.45 3.18
N ILE A 32 3.64 12.58 4.16
CA ILE A 32 3.98 11.18 3.95
C ILE A 32 2.72 10.33 4.07
N ASP A 33 2.30 9.73 2.95
CA ASP A 33 1.15 8.82 2.90
C ASP A 33 1.62 7.40 3.22
N GLU A 34 1.29 6.94 4.43
CA GLU A 34 1.66 5.63 4.98
C GLU A 34 0.55 4.58 4.84
N ALA A 35 -0.29 4.69 3.83
CA ALA A 35 -1.40 3.75 3.63
C ALA A 35 -0.99 2.27 3.60
N TYR A 36 0.28 1.97 3.33
CA TYR A 36 0.82 0.61 3.25
C TYR A 36 1.94 0.32 4.25
N ALA A 37 2.31 1.24 5.13
CA ALA A 37 3.46 1.11 6.04
C ALA A 37 3.40 -0.15 6.92
N ASP A 38 2.21 -0.56 7.33
CA ASP A 38 1.98 -1.73 8.20
C ASP A 38 2.41 -3.08 7.59
N PHE A 39 2.72 -3.12 6.29
CA PHE A 39 3.17 -4.34 5.59
C PHE A 39 4.70 -4.45 5.47
N GLY A 40 5.43 -3.81 6.39
CA GLY A 40 6.90 -3.85 6.46
C GLY A 40 7.57 -2.55 6.00
N GLY A 41 6.82 -1.46 5.90
CA GLY A 41 7.35 -0.10 5.77
C GLY A 41 7.96 0.42 7.07
N VAL A 42 8.57 1.59 6.98
CA VAL A 42 9.09 2.33 8.15
C VAL A 42 8.28 3.61 8.27
N SER A 43 7.64 3.82 9.43
CA SER A 43 6.85 5.03 9.67
C SER A 43 7.74 6.25 9.93
N ALA A 44 7.34 7.40 9.38
CA ALA A 44 7.97 8.69 9.63
C ALA A 44 7.52 9.36 10.95
N VAL A 45 6.59 8.76 11.69
CA VAL A 45 6.10 9.27 12.98
C VAL A 45 7.21 9.64 13.96
N PRO A 46 8.34 8.88 14.09
CA PRO A 46 9.45 9.28 14.97
C PRO A 46 10.08 10.63 14.63
N LEU A 47 9.93 11.13 13.41
CA LEU A 47 10.50 12.39 12.97
C LEU A 47 9.63 13.62 13.31
N LEU A 48 8.40 13.43 13.77
CA LEU A 48 7.45 14.51 14.05
C LEU A 48 7.96 15.50 15.12
N ALA A 49 8.78 15.03 16.07
CA ALA A 49 9.33 15.88 17.14
C ALA A 49 10.31 16.93 16.58
N ASP A 50 11.02 16.61 15.52
CA ASP A 50 12.09 17.43 14.95
C ASP A 50 11.65 18.23 13.72
N TYR A 51 10.53 17.83 13.10
CA TYR A 51 10.05 18.39 11.82
C TYR A 51 8.59 18.85 11.91
N PRO A 52 8.32 20.10 12.34
CA PRO A 52 6.97 20.63 12.51
C PRO A 52 6.19 20.74 11.18
N ASN A 53 6.89 20.72 10.03
CA ASN A 53 6.29 20.71 8.69
C ASN A 53 5.94 19.30 8.17
N LEU A 54 6.17 18.24 8.96
CA LEU A 54 5.80 16.87 8.61
C LEU A 54 4.33 16.59 8.97
N LEU A 55 3.61 15.99 8.02
CA LEU A 55 2.29 15.39 8.23
C LEU A 55 2.32 13.93 7.78
N VAL A 56 2.04 13.00 8.67
CA VAL A 56 1.90 11.57 8.36
C VAL A 56 0.43 11.23 8.21
N CYS A 57 0.04 10.62 7.10
CA CYS A 57 -1.33 10.18 6.85
C CYS A 57 -1.40 8.66 6.81
N GLY A 58 -2.41 8.09 7.46
CA GLY A 58 -2.68 6.66 7.46
C GLY A 58 -4.13 6.33 7.19
N THR A 59 -4.43 5.05 6.98
CA THR A 59 -5.78 4.59 6.64
C THR A 59 -6.12 3.26 7.29
N PHE A 60 -7.38 3.07 7.64
CA PHE A 60 -7.93 1.78 8.07
C PHE A 60 -8.30 0.87 6.87
N SER A 61 -8.21 1.38 5.65
CA SER A 61 -8.67 0.68 4.44
C SER A 61 -7.83 -0.53 4.06
N LYS A 62 -6.57 -0.64 4.51
CA LYS A 62 -5.63 -1.68 4.08
C LYS A 62 -5.39 -2.70 5.19
N SER A 63 -4.47 -2.45 6.09
CA SER A 63 -4.06 -3.37 7.15
C SER A 63 -5.17 -3.70 8.15
N ARG A 64 -6.06 -2.76 8.42
CA ARG A 64 -7.21 -2.94 9.30
C ARG A 64 -8.47 -3.49 8.59
N SER A 65 -8.43 -3.72 7.26
CA SER A 65 -9.52 -4.30 6.47
C SER A 65 -10.85 -3.52 6.50
N LEU A 66 -10.83 -2.23 6.80
CA LEU A 66 -12.01 -1.37 6.97
C LEU A 66 -12.22 -0.38 5.80
N ALA A 67 -11.90 -0.79 4.57
CA ALA A 67 -12.00 0.06 3.40
C ALA A 67 -13.41 0.66 3.18
N GLY A 68 -14.46 -0.08 3.56
CA GLY A 68 -15.86 0.36 3.45
C GLY A 68 -16.24 1.50 4.40
N LEU A 69 -15.55 1.64 5.53
CA LEU A 69 -15.84 2.68 6.53
C LEU A 69 -15.26 4.06 6.18
N ARG A 70 -14.42 4.17 5.16
CA ARG A 70 -13.83 5.43 4.71
C ARG A 70 -13.07 6.18 5.82
N LEU A 71 -12.42 5.45 6.73
CA LEU A 71 -11.72 5.99 7.88
C LEU A 71 -10.21 6.08 7.61
N GLY A 72 -9.63 7.22 7.95
CA GLY A 72 -8.20 7.50 7.93
C GLY A 72 -7.84 8.47 9.04
N PHE A 73 -6.56 8.75 9.19
CA PHE A 73 -6.05 9.67 10.20
C PHE A 73 -4.84 10.45 9.67
N ALA A 74 -4.55 11.55 10.34
CA ALA A 74 -3.33 12.33 10.13
C ALA A 74 -2.66 12.59 11.48
N ILE A 75 -1.33 12.57 11.51
CA ILE A 75 -0.50 12.88 12.67
C ILE A 75 0.49 13.97 12.27
N GLY A 76 0.55 15.04 13.04
CA GLY A 76 1.42 16.18 12.75
C GLY A 76 1.48 17.16 13.92
N SER A 77 2.14 18.29 13.71
CA SER A 77 2.16 19.39 14.70
C SER A 77 0.75 19.91 14.99
N ALA A 78 0.53 20.44 16.17
CA ALA A 78 -0.78 21.03 16.54
C ALA A 78 -1.23 22.12 15.56
N GLU A 79 -0.29 22.87 15.00
CA GLU A 79 -0.56 23.89 13.98
C GLU A 79 -1.13 23.27 12.69
N LEU A 80 -0.48 22.24 12.14
CA LEU A 80 -0.96 21.54 10.95
C LEU A 80 -2.33 20.89 11.17
N ILE A 81 -2.52 20.25 12.32
CA ILE A 81 -3.80 19.63 12.67
C ILE A 81 -4.91 20.67 12.82
N SER A 82 -4.62 21.83 13.41
CA SER A 82 -5.61 22.91 13.51
C SER A 82 -6.07 23.45 12.16
N VAL A 83 -5.15 23.52 11.20
CA VAL A 83 -5.49 23.90 9.80
C VAL A 83 -6.38 22.84 9.14
N LEU A 84 -6.07 21.56 9.31
CA LEU A 84 -6.90 20.46 8.80
C LEU A 84 -8.31 20.49 9.41
N GLU A 85 -8.42 20.75 10.71
CA GLU A 85 -9.71 20.88 11.37
C GLU A 85 -10.51 22.10 10.88
N ALA A 86 -9.86 23.24 10.66
CA ALA A 86 -10.51 24.41 10.11
C ALA A 86 -11.05 24.14 8.70
N VAL A 87 -10.27 23.50 7.83
CA VAL A 87 -10.71 23.09 6.48
C VAL A 87 -11.86 22.10 6.57
N LYS A 88 -11.73 21.05 7.39
CA LYS A 88 -12.79 20.06 7.61
C LYS A 88 -14.10 20.74 8.04
N ASN A 89 -14.04 21.61 9.02
CA ASN A 89 -15.22 22.27 9.57
C ASN A 89 -15.85 23.28 8.59
N SER A 90 -15.07 23.82 7.66
CA SER A 90 -15.57 24.71 6.60
C SER A 90 -16.31 23.94 5.49
N TYR A 91 -15.98 22.66 5.28
CA TYR A 91 -16.53 21.85 4.21
C TYR A 91 -17.59 20.85 4.73
N ASN A 92 -17.24 20.05 5.75
CA ASN A 92 -18.13 19.08 6.37
C ASN A 92 -17.67 18.77 7.80
N SER A 93 -18.34 19.33 8.80
CA SER A 93 -17.98 19.14 10.22
C SER A 93 -18.20 17.70 10.72
N TYR A 94 -19.08 16.94 10.06
CA TYR A 94 -19.49 15.59 10.47
C TYR A 94 -19.06 14.56 9.42
N THR A 95 -17.78 14.52 9.08
CA THR A 95 -17.22 13.69 8.00
C THR A 95 -17.24 12.19 8.28
N VAL A 96 -17.14 11.78 9.55
CA VAL A 96 -17.08 10.38 9.97
C VAL A 96 -18.27 10.09 10.87
N ASP A 97 -19.02 9.05 10.55
CA ASP A 97 -20.15 8.60 11.36
C ASP A 97 -19.70 7.83 12.63
N ASN A 98 -20.60 7.76 13.63
CA ASN A 98 -20.28 7.16 14.90
C ASN A 98 -19.96 5.65 14.81
N LEU A 99 -20.58 4.92 13.88
CA LEU A 99 -20.30 3.50 13.69
C LEU A 99 -18.88 3.30 13.16
N SER A 100 -18.47 4.10 12.18
CA SER A 100 -17.11 4.08 11.65
C SER A 100 -16.07 4.40 12.74
N LEU A 101 -16.35 5.37 13.63
CA LEU A 101 -15.46 5.69 14.75
C LEU A 101 -15.36 4.53 15.75
N LEU A 102 -16.48 3.92 16.13
CA LEU A 102 -16.49 2.78 17.04
C LEU A 102 -15.77 1.56 16.47
N CYS A 103 -16.00 1.24 15.20
CA CYS A 103 -15.29 0.15 14.50
C CYS A 103 -13.79 0.44 14.38
N GLY A 104 -13.43 1.70 14.13
CA GLY A 104 -12.02 2.12 14.08
C GLY A 104 -11.32 1.95 15.42
N ALA A 105 -11.94 2.39 16.51
CA ALA A 105 -11.42 2.20 17.86
C ALA A 105 -11.25 0.72 18.20
N ALA A 106 -12.27 -0.11 17.97
CA ALA A 106 -12.19 -1.55 18.19
C ALA A 106 -11.06 -2.22 17.36
N ALA A 107 -10.85 -1.77 16.12
CA ALA A 107 -9.77 -2.27 15.28
C ALA A 107 -8.38 -1.84 15.78
N MET A 108 -8.27 -0.70 16.46
CA MET A 108 -7.01 -0.29 17.11
C MET A 108 -6.71 -1.13 18.35
N ASP A 109 -7.73 -1.49 19.12
CA ASP A 109 -7.58 -2.29 20.34
C ASP A 109 -7.24 -3.77 20.04
N ASP A 110 -7.57 -4.28 18.84
CA ASP A 110 -7.28 -5.68 18.46
C ASP A 110 -5.90 -5.81 17.77
N GLU A 111 -4.85 -5.56 18.56
CA GLU A 111 -3.47 -5.67 18.08
C GLU A 111 -3.09 -7.11 17.69
N ALA A 112 -3.64 -8.10 18.37
CA ALA A 112 -3.34 -9.52 18.10
C ALA A 112 -3.84 -9.95 16.72
N TYR A 113 -5.05 -9.56 16.35
CA TYR A 113 -5.58 -9.84 15.01
C TYR A 113 -4.82 -9.06 13.94
N PHE A 114 -4.54 -7.78 14.17
CA PHE A 114 -3.76 -6.95 13.29
C PHE A 114 -2.38 -7.55 12.99
N ALA A 115 -1.62 -7.89 14.03
CA ALA A 115 -0.29 -8.50 13.89
C ALA A 115 -0.35 -9.83 13.12
N LYS A 116 -1.33 -10.68 13.41
CA LYS A 116 -1.54 -11.97 12.74
C LYS A 116 -1.83 -11.79 11.25
N THR A 117 -2.73 -10.87 10.89
CA THR A 117 -3.15 -10.68 9.50
C THR A 117 -2.06 -10.02 8.65
N THR A 118 -1.38 -9.00 9.18
CA THR A 118 -0.27 -8.36 8.49
C THR A 118 0.92 -9.31 8.28
N ALA A 119 1.27 -10.12 9.29
CA ALA A 119 2.30 -11.13 9.17
C ALA A 119 1.96 -12.19 8.11
N ALA A 120 0.70 -12.64 8.04
CA ALA A 120 0.24 -13.58 7.03
C ALA A 120 0.40 -13.00 5.62
N VAL A 121 0.00 -11.74 5.39
CA VAL A 121 0.17 -11.06 4.11
C VAL A 121 1.66 -10.96 3.74
N ILE A 122 2.52 -10.57 4.67
CA ILE A 122 3.98 -10.46 4.43
C ILE A 122 4.57 -11.81 4.05
N THR A 123 4.22 -12.88 4.79
CA THR A 123 4.72 -14.23 4.54
C THR A 123 4.29 -14.74 3.16
N THR A 124 3.01 -14.62 2.82
CA THR A 124 2.48 -15.02 1.52
C THR A 124 3.07 -14.17 0.39
N ARG A 125 3.27 -12.87 0.60
CA ARG A 125 3.93 -11.98 -0.37
C ARG A 125 5.33 -12.49 -0.74
N GLU A 126 6.15 -12.82 0.26
CA GLU A 126 7.51 -13.31 0.01
C GLU A 126 7.52 -14.69 -0.67
N ARG A 127 6.56 -15.55 -0.36
CA ARG A 127 6.36 -16.82 -1.06
C ARG A 127 6.05 -16.60 -2.55
N VAL A 128 5.07 -15.75 -2.84
CA VAL A 128 4.65 -15.45 -4.21
C VAL A 128 5.76 -14.72 -5.00
N ARG A 129 6.47 -13.80 -4.37
CA ARG A 129 7.63 -13.11 -4.98
C ARG A 129 8.66 -14.14 -5.48
N ARG A 130 9.09 -15.07 -4.60
CA ARG A 130 10.08 -16.10 -4.97
C ARG A 130 9.57 -17.01 -6.09
N ALA A 131 8.30 -17.39 -6.09
CA ALA A 131 7.72 -18.18 -7.16
C ALA A 131 7.73 -17.46 -8.50
N LEU A 132 7.37 -16.16 -8.52
CA LEU A 132 7.43 -15.34 -9.73
C LEU A 132 8.88 -15.19 -10.25
N GLU A 133 9.84 -14.96 -9.35
CA GLU A 133 11.26 -14.88 -9.72
C GLU A 133 11.77 -16.20 -10.35
N GLN A 134 11.34 -17.35 -9.83
CA GLN A 134 11.64 -18.68 -10.41
C GLN A 134 11.01 -18.86 -11.80
N MET A 135 9.86 -18.22 -12.07
CA MET A 135 9.26 -18.17 -13.40
C MET A 135 9.91 -17.12 -14.33
N GLY A 136 10.96 -16.42 -13.88
CA GLY A 136 11.71 -15.43 -14.63
C GLY A 136 11.08 -14.04 -14.68
N PHE A 137 10.22 -13.70 -13.73
CA PHE A 137 9.75 -12.32 -13.54
C PHE A 137 10.79 -11.48 -12.80
N SER A 138 10.87 -10.21 -13.17
CA SER A 138 11.50 -9.17 -12.36
C SER A 138 10.44 -8.57 -11.43
N VAL A 139 10.64 -8.71 -10.12
CA VAL A 139 9.71 -8.25 -9.09
C VAL A 139 10.39 -7.15 -8.28
N LEU A 140 9.78 -5.96 -8.20
CA LEU A 140 10.30 -4.88 -7.39
C LEU A 140 10.22 -5.22 -5.88
N PRO A 141 11.17 -4.74 -5.05
CA PRO A 141 11.07 -4.90 -3.60
C PRO A 141 9.75 -4.36 -3.07
N SER A 142 9.07 -5.12 -2.23
CA SER A 142 7.76 -4.70 -1.73
C SER A 142 7.73 -4.54 -0.22
N ARG A 143 7.20 -3.39 0.21
CA ARG A 143 6.80 -3.08 1.60
C ARG A 143 5.29 -2.80 1.68
N THR A 144 4.50 -3.40 0.77
CA THR A 144 3.06 -3.23 0.66
C THR A 144 2.33 -4.58 0.74
N ASN A 145 1.00 -4.57 0.63
CA ASN A 145 0.20 -5.80 0.47
C ASN A 145 0.06 -6.26 -0.98
N PHE A 146 0.95 -5.85 -1.86
CA PHE A 146 0.97 -6.26 -3.27
C PHE A 146 2.40 -6.37 -3.79
N LEU A 147 2.57 -7.03 -4.92
CA LEU A 147 3.79 -7.07 -5.70
C LEU A 147 3.61 -6.25 -6.98
N PHE A 148 4.72 -5.70 -7.49
CA PHE A 148 4.76 -5.04 -8.79
C PHE A 148 5.81 -5.74 -9.65
N ALA A 149 5.37 -6.39 -10.74
CA ALA A 149 6.18 -7.34 -11.48
C ALA A 149 6.06 -7.15 -12.98
N THR A 150 7.14 -7.49 -13.69
CA THR A 150 7.23 -7.56 -15.14
C THR A 150 7.99 -8.82 -15.54
N LYS A 151 7.90 -9.21 -16.84
CA LYS A 151 8.71 -10.30 -17.40
C LYS A 151 9.12 -9.94 -18.82
N ASP A 152 10.43 -10.00 -19.05
CA ASP A 152 10.98 -9.80 -20.40
C ASP A 152 10.49 -10.89 -21.37
N GLY A 153 10.13 -10.47 -22.57
CA GLY A 153 9.60 -11.36 -23.59
C GLY A 153 8.14 -11.79 -23.40
N ALA A 154 7.45 -11.29 -22.37
CA ALA A 154 6.03 -11.55 -22.15
C ALA A 154 5.24 -10.24 -22.04
N SER A 155 4.04 -10.21 -22.60
CA SER A 155 3.13 -9.08 -22.49
C SER A 155 2.34 -9.16 -21.17
N MET A 156 2.55 -8.21 -20.28
CA MET A 156 1.79 -8.15 -19.03
C MET A 156 0.32 -7.78 -19.26
N ARG A 157 0.01 -7.10 -20.36
CA ARG A 157 -1.36 -6.85 -20.80
C ARG A 157 -2.07 -8.15 -21.17
N GLU A 158 -1.39 -9.03 -21.92
CA GLU A 158 -1.96 -10.34 -22.28
C GLU A 158 -2.11 -11.25 -21.06
N LEU A 159 -1.13 -11.29 -20.17
CA LEU A 159 -1.24 -12.00 -18.89
C LEU A 159 -2.46 -11.51 -18.08
N PHE A 160 -2.63 -10.18 -17.97
CA PHE A 160 -3.80 -9.61 -17.30
C PHE A 160 -5.12 -10.06 -17.92
N LEU A 161 -5.22 -10.04 -19.26
CA LEU A 161 -6.45 -10.46 -19.96
C LEU A 161 -6.72 -11.96 -19.81
N TYR A 162 -5.66 -12.78 -19.92
CA TYR A 162 -5.73 -14.22 -19.74
C TYR A 162 -6.23 -14.61 -18.33
N LEU A 163 -5.65 -14.01 -17.29
CA LEU A 163 -6.06 -14.26 -15.91
C LEU A 163 -7.49 -13.76 -15.64
N LYS A 164 -7.85 -12.60 -16.21
CA LYS A 164 -9.21 -12.04 -16.09
C LYS A 164 -10.28 -12.97 -16.65
N GLN A 165 -10.03 -13.65 -17.76
CA GLN A 165 -10.94 -14.65 -18.34
C GLN A 165 -11.14 -15.86 -17.42
N ARG A 166 -10.19 -16.12 -16.53
CA ARG A 166 -10.23 -17.18 -15.51
C ARG A 166 -10.69 -16.69 -14.14
N HIS A 167 -11.30 -15.49 -14.08
CA HIS A 167 -11.77 -14.84 -12.86
C HIS A 167 -10.67 -14.56 -11.82
N ILE A 168 -9.40 -14.44 -12.26
CA ILE A 168 -8.27 -14.01 -11.45
C ILE A 168 -7.97 -12.56 -11.77
N TYR A 169 -8.23 -11.67 -10.82
CA TYR A 169 -8.15 -10.22 -11.03
C TYR A 169 -6.88 -9.65 -10.44
N ILE A 170 -5.96 -9.23 -11.32
CA ILE A 170 -4.79 -8.42 -11.01
C ILE A 170 -4.97 -7.01 -11.56
N ARG A 171 -4.05 -6.10 -11.34
CA ARG A 171 -4.13 -4.74 -11.89
C ARG A 171 -3.08 -4.54 -12.97
N TYR A 172 -3.50 -4.08 -14.14
CA TYR A 172 -2.67 -3.59 -15.23
C TYR A 172 -2.81 -2.07 -15.35
N PHE A 173 -1.75 -1.40 -15.80
CA PHE A 173 -1.70 0.06 -16.00
C PHE A 173 -1.28 0.34 -17.44
N ASP A 174 -2.19 0.93 -18.22
CA ASP A 174 -1.90 1.39 -19.58
C ASP A 174 -1.33 2.82 -19.51
N LEU A 175 -0.13 2.94 -18.94
CA LEU A 175 0.57 4.20 -18.70
C LEU A 175 2.05 4.08 -19.08
N PRO A 176 2.66 5.12 -19.71
CA PRO A 176 4.07 5.10 -20.05
C PRO A 176 4.97 4.68 -18.88
N ARG A 177 6.00 3.90 -19.15
CA ARG A 177 7.01 3.35 -18.24
C ARG A 177 6.52 2.23 -17.31
N ILE A 178 5.21 2.01 -17.14
CA ILE A 178 4.64 0.93 -16.34
C ILE A 178 3.64 0.05 -17.11
N ASP A 179 3.55 0.26 -18.41
CA ASP A 179 2.67 -0.46 -19.34
C ASP A 179 3.07 -1.92 -19.58
N ASN A 180 4.26 -2.34 -19.12
CA ASN A 180 4.61 -3.75 -19.08
C ASN A 180 4.79 -4.28 -17.64
N TYR A 181 4.04 -3.72 -16.69
CA TYR A 181 3.97 -4.18 -15.30
C TYR A 181 2.56 -4.57 -14.92
N VAL A 182 2.47 -5.50 -13.97
CA VAL A 182 1.22 -5.84 -13.28
C VAL A 182 1.38 -5.69 -11.77
N ARG A 183 0.32 -5.23 -11.10
CA ARG A 183 0.24 -5.21 -9.65
C ARG A 183 -0.62 -6.37 -9.16
N ILE A 184 -0.04 -7.22 -8.34
CA ILE A 184 -0.64 -8.43 -7.79
C ILE A 184 -0.91 -8.19 -6.30
N THR A 185 -2.17 -7.98 -5.93
CA THR A 185 -2.55 -7.87 -4.51
C THR A 185 -2.50 -9.24 -3.86
N ILE A 186 -1.89 -9.32 -2.70
CA ILE A 186 -1.76 -10.57 -1.94
C ILE A 186 -3.09 -10.94 -1.31
N GLY A 187 -3.58 -12.10 -1.66
CA GLY A 187 -4.76 -12.74 -1.10
C GLY A 187 -4.40 -13.90 -0.17
N THR A 188 -5.35 -14.81 0.06
CA THR A 188 -5.10 -16.07 0.78
C THR A 188 -4.14 -16.97 0.00
N ASP A 189 -3.51 -17.95 0.69
CA ASP A 189 -2.61 -18.89 0.03
C ASP A 189 -3.28 -19.60 -1.15
N ALA A 190 -4.53 -20.05 -0.99
CA ALA A 190 -5.28 -20.70 -2.07
C ALA A 190 -5.53 -19.78 -3.28
N GLN A 191 -5.79 -18.49 -3.04
CA GLN A 191 -5.94 -17.51 -4.12
C GLN A 191 -4.61 -17.26 -4.85
N MET A 192 -3.51 -17.20 -4.10
CA MET A 192 -2.18 -17.02 -4.68
C MET A 192 -1.71 -18.26 -5.43
N ASP A 193 -2.06 -19.46 -4.98
CA ASP A 193 -1.77 -20.70 -5.70
C ASP A 193 -2.52 -20.76 -7.03
N ALA A 194 -3.79 -20.38 -7.07
CA ALA A 194 -4.56 -20.25 -8.30
C ALA A 194 -3.95 -19.21 -9.27
N PHE A 195 -3.50 -18.06 -8.73
CA PHE A 195 -2.79 -17.04 -9.51
C PHE A 195 -1.49 -17.59 -10.12
N LEU A 196 -0.66 -18.27 -9.33
CA LEU A 196 0.61 -18.82 -9.79
C LEU A 196 0.39 -19.91 -10.87
N GLN A 197 -0.57 -20.84 -10.65
CA GLN A 197 -0.94 -21.85 -11.64
C GLN A 197 -1.44 -21.24 -12.95
N GLY A 198 -2.30 -20.22 -12.89
CA GLY A 198 -2.76 -19.51 -14.07
C GLY A 198 -1.64 -18.78 -14.79
N THR A 199 -0.68 -18.23 -14.06
CA THR A 199 0.49 -17.56 -14.63
C THR A 199 1.41 -18.56 -15.33
N GLU A 200 1.65 -19.73 -14.74
CA GLU A 200 2.43 -20.81 -15.38
C GLU A 200 1.76 -21.31 -16.67
N ALA A 201 0.45 -21.54 -16.65
CA ALA A 201 -0.30 -21.97 -17.82
C ALA A 201 -0.20 -20.94 -18.97
N PHE A 202 -0.34 -19.67 -18.65
CA PHE A 202 -0.11 -18.57 -19.62
C PHE A 202 1.27 -18.64 -20.25
N LEU A 203 2.32 -18.84 -19.45
CA LEU A 203 3.70 -18.91 -19.95
C LEU A 203 3.95 -20.15 -20.83
N ARG A 204 3.20 -21.23 -20.64
CA ARG A 204 3.25 -22.43 -21.51
C ARG A 204 2.41 -22.31 -22.77
N GLY A 205 1.60 -21.24 -22.92
CA GLY A 205 0.71 -21.02 -24.06
C GLY A 205 -0.57 -21.87 -24.03
N GLU A 206 -1.04 -22.25 -22.83
CA GLU A 206 -2.24 -23.08 -22.60
C GLU A 206 -3.53 -22.28 -22.55
#